data_862c1e59866ceb200c0b88d51c4e2173
#
_entry.id   862c1e59866ceb200c0b88d51c4e2173
#
_cell.length_a   1.000
_cell.length_b   1.000
_cell.length_c   1.000
_cell.angle_alpha   90.00
_cell.angle_beta   90.00
_cell.angle_gamma   90.00
#
_symmetry.space_group_name_H-M   'P 1'
#
loop_
_entity.id
_entity.type
_entity.pdbx_description
1 polymer ?
#
loop_
_entity_poly.entity_id
_entity_poly.type
_entity_poly.pdbx_seq_one_letter_code
_entity_poly.pdbx_strand_id
1 'polypeptide(L)'
;YKMIYLLLLGLLVAYLIILSTNTNTLENSKSSRLKITFVFLLSIFTLYIFSLSYDLTNTAKYKEIHAKNLSVRSNIRTIKENIPKLEARLINSSNDFNGWLMLGKSYSIIKNYQKATKAYEVAINLSPDNMDALREYILVLRSDSEILNKDLIEKYLSVYFNKTNDPKALLDLLSFSFYINDNALAQ
;
A
#
# COMPACT_ATOMS: atom_id res chain seq x y z
N TYR A 1 14.56 15.48 4.87
CA TYR A 1 16.01 15.47 5.06
C TYR A 1 16.75 16.19 3.91
N LYS A 2 16.42 15.96 2.62
CA LYS A 2 17.06 16.69 1.48
C LYS A 2 16.93 18.21 1.54
N MET A 3 15.82 18.73 2.07
CA MET A 3 15.61 20.18 2.25
C MET A 3 16.60 20.81 3.21
N ILE A 4 16.87 20.15 4.33
CA ILE A 4 17.79 20.65 5.36
C ILE A 4 19.21 20.73 4.80
N TYR A 5 19.64 19.75 4.00
CA TYR A 5 20.95 19.75 3.35
C TYR A 5 21.11 20.87 2.32
N LEU A 6 20.07 21.20 1.56
CA LEU A 6 20.09 22.29 0.59
C LEU A 6 20.12 23.67 1.27
N LEU A 7 19.38 23.83 2.37
CA LEU A 7 19.44 25.03 3.20
C LEU A 7 20.82 25.22 3.85
N LEU A 8 21.41 24.16 4.37
CA LEU A 8 22.75 24.18 4.95
C LEU A 8 23.80 24.45 3.87
N LEU A 9 23.66 23.91 2.68
CA LEU A 9 24.55 24.19 1.56
C LEU A 9 24.47 25.65 1.11
N GLY A 10 23.26 26.22 1.04
CA GLY A 10 23.04 27.62 0.71
C GLY A 10 23.64 28.57 1.75
N LEU A 11 23.46 28.25 3.04
CA LEU A 11 24.08 29.01 4.15
C LEU A 11 25.61 28.90 4.13
N LEU A 12 26.16 27.73 3.82
CA LEU A 12 27.60 27.49 3.72
C LEU A 12 28.22 28.28 2.56
N VAL A 13 27.57 28.31 1.40
CA VAL A 13 27.99 29.13 0.25
C VAL A 13 27.94 30.59 0.57
N ALA A 14 26.86 31.09 1.21
CA ALA A 14 26.74 32.47 1.65
C ALA A 14 27.84 32.84 2.66
N TYR A 15 28.13 31.93 3.60
CA TYR A 15 29.21 32.11 4.58
C TYR A 15 30.61 32.18 3.94
N LEU A 16 30.90 31.28 2.97
CA LEU A 16 32.18 31.29 2.23
C LEU A 16 32.38 32.58 1.41
N ILE A 17 31.31 33.13 0.85
CA ILE A 17 31.36 34.39 0.10
C ILE A 17 31.59 35.57 1.05
N ILE A 18 30.97 35.59 2.23
CA ILE A 18 31.21 36.60 3.28
C ILE A 18 32.66 36.53 3.74
N LEU A 19 33.23 35.35 3.97
CA LEU A 19 34.64 35.18 4.32
C LEU A 19 35.57 35.66 3.20
N SER A 20 35.26 35.34 1.94
CA SER A 20 36.06 35.81 0.80
C SER A 20 36.05 37.33 0.61
N THR A 21 34.98 38.01 1.04
CA THR A 21 34.90 39.48 0.97
C THR A 21 35.58 40.17 2.15
N ASN A 22 35.78 39.47 3.27
CA ASN A 22 36.43 40.04 4.48
C ASN A 22 37.96 40.00 4.43
N THR A 23 38.58 39.28 3.48
CA THR A 23 40.03 39.15 3.37
C THR A 23 40.72 40.22 2.52
N ASN A 24 39.99 41.08 1.81
CA ASN A 24 40.55 42.12 0.98
C ASN A 24 39.95 43.52 1.31
N THR A 25 40.56 44.17 2.30
CA THR A 25 40.83 45.60 2.46
C THR A 25 39.88 46.62 1.79
N LEU A 26 39.32 47.48 2.60
CA LEU A 26 39.10 48.93 2.59
C LEU A 26 38.92 49.69 1.23
N GLU A 27 39.15 49.10 0.09
CA GLU A 27 39.07 49.77 -1.23
C GLU A 27 37.95 49.19 -2.08
N ASN A 28 36.78 49.72 -1.95
CA ASN A 28 35.60 49.66 -2.83
C ASN A 28 34.30 49.19 -2.16
N SER A 29 33.78 49.99 -1.25
CA SER A 29 32.52 49.70 -0.56
C SER A 29 31.30 49.52 -1.49
N LYS A 30 31.34 50.04 -2.74
CA LYS A 30 30.28 49.83 -3.73
C LYS A 30 30.33 48.44 -4.37
N SER A 31 31.51 47.94 -4.70
CA SER A 31 31.68 46.63 -5.30
C SER A 31 31.33 45.48 -4.33
N SER A 32 31.69 45.59 -3.07
CA SER A 32 31.36 44.58 -2.07
C SER A 32 29.86 44.51 -1.74
N ARG A 33 29.18 45.68 -1.70
CA ARG A 33 27.73 45.76 -1.49
C ARG A 33 26.98 45.13 -2.67
N LEU A 34 27.42 45.35 -3.90
CA LEU A 34 26.84 44.73 -5.11
C LEU A 34 27.00 43.22 -5.09
N LYS A 35 28.14 42.70 -4.68
CA LYS A 35 28.40 41.25 -4.55
C LYS A 35 27.47 40.60 -3.51
N ILE A 36 27.31 41.24 -2.35
CA ILE A 36 26.43 40.75 -1.28
C ILE A 36 24.98 40.72 -1.72
N THR A 37 24.49 41.77 -2.38
CA THR A 37 23.11 41.83 -2.89
C THR A 37 22.87 40.78 -3.96
N PHE A 38 23.83 40.53 -4.85
CA PHE A 38 23.74 39.50 -5.88
C PHE A 38 23.63 38.10 -5.27
N VAL A 39 24.42 37.78 -4.26
CA VAL A 39 24.34 36.51 -3.55
C VAL A 39 23.02 36.32 -2.85
N PHE A 40 22.50 37.39 -2.22
CA PHE A 40 21.19 37.35 -1.59
C PHE A 40 20.06 37.08 -2.59
N LEU A 41 20.09 37.73 -3.73
CA LEU A 41 19.13 37.52 -4.82
C LEU A 41 19.22 36.10 -5.39
N LEU A 42 20.44 35.57 -5.54
CA LEU A 42 20.66 34.20 -6.02
C LEU A 42 20.13 33.15 -5.03
N SER A 43 20.28 33.39 -3.72
CA SER A 43 19.74 32.49 -2.70
C SER A 43 18.20 32.51 -2.66
N ILE A 44 17.59 33.68 -2.80
CA ILE A 44 16.13 33.79 -2.90
C ILE A 44 15.62 33.08 -4.18
N PHE A 45 16.31 33.25 -5.30
CA PHE A 45 15.96 32.62 -6.56
C PHE A 45 16.07 31.08 -6.46
N THR A 46 17.11 30.54 -5.83
CA THR A 46 17.24 29.09 -5.63
C THR A 46 16.13 28.53 -4.71
N LEU A 47 15.77 29.26 -3.66
CA LEU A 47 14.64 28.89 -2.79
C LEU A 47 13.30 28.93 -3.54
N TYR A 48 13.11 29.91 -4.40
CA TYR A 48 11.91 30.02 -5.25
C TYR A 48 11.80 28.85 -6.23
N ILE A 49 12.87 28.53 -6.97
CA ILE A 49 12.90 27.38 -7.89
C ILE A 49 12.67 26.07 -7.12
N PHE A 50 13.24 25.93 -5.93
CA PHE A 50 13.01 24.76 -5.09
C PHE A 50 11.55 24.63 -4.65
N SER A 51 10.93 25.72 -4.22
CA SER A 51 9.51 25.76 -3.85
C SER A 51 8.61 25.36 -5.02
N LEU A 52 8.89 25.90 -6.21
CA LEU A 52 8.16 25.57 -7.42
C LEU A 52 8.30 24.06 -7.82
N SER A 53 9.52 23.53 -7.72
CA SER A 53 9.79 22.10 -7.97
C SER A 53 9.06 21.20 -6.98
N TYR A 54 9.00 21.60 -5.70
CA TYR A 54 8.30 20.87 -4.66
C TYR A 54 6.79 20.82 -4.91
N ASP A 55 6.19 21.94 -5.28
CA ASP A 55 4.76 22.02 -5.59
C ASP A 55 4.39 21.18 -6.82
N LEU A 56 5.23 21.21 -7.87
CA LEU A 56 5.01 20.42 -9.09
C LEU A 56 5.06 18.91 -8.80
N THR A 57 6.04 18.44 -8.02
CA THR A 57 6.16 17.01 -7.68
C THR A 57 5.03 16.54 -6.76
N ASN A 58 4.63 17.34 -5.79
CA ASN A 58 3.49 17.03 -4.94
C ASN A 58 2.18 16.98 -5.73
N THR A 59 1.94 17.95 -6.60
CA THR A 59 0.73 18.00 -7.43
C THR A 59 0.62 16.79 -8.36
N ALA A 60 1.73 16.36 -8.98
CA ALA A 60 1.77 15.16 -9.80
C ALA A 60 1.45 13.91 -9.01
N LYS A 61 2.07 13.75 -7.83
CA LYS A 61 1.82 12.62 -6.92
C LYS A 61 0.38 12.59 -6.42
N TYR A 62 -0.20 13.74 -6.06
CA TYR A 62 -1.60 13.85 -5.67
C TYR A 62 -2.55 13.45 -6.81
N LYS A 63 -2.29 13.89 -8.04
CA LYS A 63 -3.08 13.52 -9.22
C LYS A 63 -3.02 12.02 -9.48
N GLU A 64 -1.84 11.41 -9.39
CA GLU A 64 -1.66 9.96 -9.56
C GLU A 64 -2.44 9.16 -8.50
N ILE A 65 -2.29 9.51 -7.21
CA ILE A 65 -3.01 8.87 -6.12
C ILE A 65 -4.53 9.03 -6.29
N HIS A 66 -4.97 10.22 -6.67
CA HIS A 66 -6.39 10.49 -6.88
C HIS A 66 -6.97 9.69 -8.05
N ALA A 67 -6.26 9.62 -9.18
CA ALA A 67 -6.63 8.81 -10.34
C ALA A 67 -6.69 7.32 -9.98
N LYS A 68 -5.70 6.81 -9.23
CA LYS A 68 -5.69 5.43 -8.73
C LYS A 68 -6.88 5.15 -7.81
N ASN A 69 -7.20 6.06 -6.89
CA ASN A 69 -8.33 5.90 -5.99
C ASN A 69 -9.67 5.90 -6.74
N LEU A 70 -9.81 6.72 -7.78
CA LEU A 70 -11.00 6.72 -8.63
C LEU A 70 -11.15 5.40 -9.39
N SER A 71 -10.07 4.86 -9.96
CA SER A 71 -10.10 3.58 -10.66
C SER A 71 -10.46 2.41 -9.72
N VAL A 72 -9.91 2.39 -8.51
CA VAL A 72 -10.26 1.38 -7.50
C VAL A 72 -11.75 1.48 -7.12
N ARG A 73 -12.26 2.70 -6.90
CA ARG A 73 -13.69 2.89 -6.57
C ARG A 73 -14.60 2.45 -7.71
N SER A 74 -14.26 2.75 -8.97
CA SER A 74 -15.03 2.30 -10.14
C SER A 74 -15.06 0.78 -10.24
N ASN A 75 -13.92 0.11 -10.02
CA ASN A 75 -13.82 -1.34 -10.05
C ASN A 75 -14.68 -1.99 -8.94
N ILE A 76 -14.62 -1.46 -7.71
CA ILE A 76 -15.45 -1.94 -6.60
C ILE A 76 -16.93 -1.78 -6.92
N ARG A 77 -17.33 -0.66 -7.54
CA ARG A 77 -18.72 -0.43 -7.96
C ARG A 77 -19.16 -1.48 -8.98
N THR A 78 -18.38 -1.71 -10.02
CA THR A 78 -18.68 -2.71 -11.05
C THR A 78 -18.80 -4.11 -10.44
N ILE A 79 -17.92 -4.47 -9.50
CA ILE A 79 -18.00 -5.75 -8.78
C ILE A 79 -19.33 -5.84 -8.01
N LYS A 80 -19.70 -4.81 -7.24
CA LYS A 80 -20.97 -4.77 -6.50
C LYS A 80 -22.18 -4.95 -7.41
N GLU A 81 -22.18 -4.33 -8.58
CA GLU A 81 -23.28 -4.43 -9.57
C GLU A 81 -23.36 -5.81 -10.23
N ASN A 82 -22.25 -6.56 -10.29
CA ASN A 82 -22.20 -7.88 -10.91
C ASN A 82 -22.48 -9.03 -9.93
N ILE A 83 -22.30 -8.82 -8.62
CA ILE A 83 -22.59 -9.86 -7.60
C ILE A 83 -24.00 -10.46 -7.74
N PRO A 84 -25.10 -9.67 -7.82
CA PRO A 84 -26.44 -10.25 -7.93
C PRO A 84 -26.64 -11.09 -9.18
N LYS A 85 -26.02 -10.71 -10.30
CA LYS A 85 -26.08 -11.46 -11.55
C LYS A 85 -25.35 -12.81 -11.42
N LEU A 86 -24.22 -12.82 -10.72
CA LEU A 86 -23.45 -14.02 -10.47
C LEU A 86 -24.19 -14.96 -9.50
N GLU A 87 -24.80 -14.41 -8.43
CA GLU A 87 -25.64 -15.18 -7.52
C GLU A 87 -26.82 -15.86 -8.26
N ALA A 88 -27.54 -15.09 -9.09
CA ALA A 88 -28.66 -15.61 -9.87
C ALA A 88 -28.21 -16.73 -10.85
N ARG A 89 -27.03 -16.60 -11.46
CA ARG A 89 -26.46 -17.65 -12.32
C ARG A 89 -26.17 -18.93 -11.53
N LEU A 90 -25.61 -18.79 -10.34
CA LEU A 90 -25.21 -19.93 -9.50
C LEU A 90 -26.40 -20.70 -8.90
N ILE A 91 -27.58 -20.09 -8.78
CA ILE A 91 -28.81 -20.78 -8.42
C ILE A 91 -29.13 -21.87 -9.48
N ASN A 92 -28.92 -21.56 -10.77
CA ASN A 92 -29.18 -22.50 -11.87
C ASN A 92 -27.97 -23.38 -12.20
N SER A 93 -26.79 -23.04 -11.73
CA SER A 93 -25.51 -23.73 -12.02
C SER A 93 -24.74 -23.94 -10.73
N SER A 94 -25.33 -24.65 -9.77
CA SER A 94 -24.75 -24.85 -8.42
C SER A 94 -23.41 -25.61 -8.44
N ASN A 95 -23.09 -26.35 -9.50
CA ASN A 95 -21.84 -27.10 -9.66
C ASN A 95 -20.73 -26.28 -10.37
N ASP A 96 -20.94 -24.97 -10.62
CA ASP A 96 -19.95 -24.10 -11.24
C ASP A 96 -18.88 -23.68 -10.22
N PHE A 97 -17.83 -24.49 -10.07
CA PHE A 97 -16.68 -24.19 -9.21
C PHE A 97 -16.12 -22.79 -9.46
N ASN A 98 -15.88 -22.41 -10.73
CA ASN A 98 -15.31 -21.12 -11.08
C ASN A 98 -16.24 -19.96 -10.70
N GLY A 99 -17.53 -20.15 -10.85
CA GLY A 99 -18.54 -19.19 -10.43
C GLY A 99 -18.53 -18.95 -8.93
N TRP A 100 -18.47 -20.01 -8.12
CA TRP A 100 -18.39 -19.89 -6.66
C TRP A 100 -17.07 -19.27 -6.21
N LEU A 101 -15.94 -19.64 -6.82
CA LEU A 101 -14.64 -19.02 -6.55
C LEU A 101 -14.65 -17.52 -6.88
N MET A 102 -15.25 -17.14 -8.01
CA MET A 102 -15.39 -15.74 -8.42
C MET A 102 -16.32 -14.97 -7.46
N LEU A 103 -17.40 -15.58 -6.98
CA LEU A 103 -18.30 -14.98 -6.02
C LEU A 103 -17.60 -14.72 -4.68
N GLY A 104 -16.82 -15.69 -4.20
CA GLY A 104 -16.00 -15.53 -2.99
C GLY A 104 -15.01 -14.38 -3.13
N LYS A 105 -14.26 -14.30 -4.23
CA LYS A 105 -13.35 -13.17 -4.53
C LYS A 105 -14.09 -11.83 -4.59
N SER A 106 -15.27 -11.79 -5.20
CA SER A 106 -16.07 -10.57 -5.30
C SER A 106 -16.52 -10.06 -3.94
N TYR A 107 -16.98 -10.96 -3.07
CA TYR A 107 -17.34 -10.62 -1.70
C TYR A 107 -16.14 -10.22 -0.85
N SER A 108 -14.99 -10.84 -1.04
CA SER A 108 -13.73 -10.47 -0.35
C SER A 108 -13.30 -9.03 -0.70
N ILE A 109 -13.37 -8.65 -1.98
CA ILE A 109 -13.01 -7.31 -2.44
C ILE A 109 -13.91 -6.24 -1.82
N ILE A 110 -15.20 -6.52 -1.64
CA ILE A 110 -16.13 -5.60 -1.00
C ILE A 110 -16.17 -5.74 0.53
N LYS A 111 -15.27 -6.56 1.08
CA LYS A 111 -15.11 -6.85 2.52
C LYS A 111 -16.35 -7.47 3.18
N ASN A 112 -17.17 -8.18 2.44
CA ASN A 112 -18.24 -9.01 2.99
C ASN A 112 -17.70 -10.42 3.24
N TYR A 113 -16.89 -10.55 4.29
CA TYR A 113 -16.14 -11.77 4.57
C TYR A 113 -17.05 -12.95 4.92
N GLN A 114 -18.17 -12.72 5.59
CA GLN A 114 -19.15 -13.77 5.90
C GLN A 114 -19.73 -14.42 4.65
N LYS A 115 -20.07 -13.64 3.62
CA LYS A 115 -20.55 -14.18 2.36
C LYS A 115 -19.42 -14.77 1.52
N ALA A 116 -18.21 -14.21 1.62
CA ALA A 116 -17.02 -14.73 0.96
C ALA A 116 -16.68 -16.14 1.45
N THR A 117 -16.67 -16.38 2.78
CA THR A 117 -16.42 -17.70 3.37
C THR A 117 -17.40 -18.74 2.85
N LYS A 118 -18.71 -18.45 2.85
CA LYS A 118 -19.73 -19.36 2.33
C LYS A 118 -19.50 -19.73 0.87
N ALA A 119 -19.15 -18.76 0.03
CA ALA A 119 -18.90 -19.00 -1.38
C ALA A 119 -17.63 -19.85 -1.58
N TYR A 120 -16.56 -19.60 -0.83
CA TYR A 120 -15.35 -20.42 -0.89
C TYR A 120 -15.57 -21.84 -0.34
N GLU A 121 -16.37 -22.00 0.71
CA GLU A 121 -16.72 -23.34 1.21
C GLU A 121 -17.39 -24.19 0.13
N VAL A 122 -18.34 -23.61 -0.62
CA VAL A 122 -18.96 -24.31 -1.74
C VAL A 122 -17.92 -24.63 -2.82
N ALA A 123 -17.06 -23.69 -3.18
CA ALA A 123 -16.01 -23.92 -4.16
C ALA A 123 -15.06 -25.05 -3.72
N ILE A 124 -14.62 -25.06 -2.46
CA ILE A 124 -13.74 -26.10 -1.91
C ILE A 124 -14.44 -27.46 -1.89
N ASN A 125 -15.73 -27.51 -1.56
CA ASN A 125 -16.50 -28.76 -1.59
C ASN A 125 -16.64 -29.32 -3.02
N LEU A 126 -16.72 -28.44 -4.03
CA LEU A 126 -16.76 -28.86 -5.44
C LEU A 126 -15.40 -29.29 -5.98
N SER A 127 -14.32 -28.72 -5.47
CA SER A 127 -12.95 -29.02 -5.87
C SER A 127 -11.99 -28.95 -4.68
N PRO A 128 -11.91 -30.00 -3.84
CA PRO A 128 -11.10 -30.01 -2.62
C PRO A 128 -9.59 -29.88 -2.86
N ASP A 129 -9.15 -30.20 -4.07
CA ASP A 129 -7.73 -30.17 -4.45
C ASP A 129 -7.29 -28.83 -5.06
N ASN A 130 -8.21 -27.87 -5.16
CA ASN A 130 -7.88 -26.58 -5.72
C ASN A 130 -7.19 -25.69 -4.68
N MET A 131 -5.88 -25.53 -4.84
CA MET A 131 -5.05 -24.77 -3.89
C MET A 131 -5.33 -23.26 -3.91
N ASP A 132 -5.78 -22.71 -5.04
CA ASP A 132 -6.13 -21.28 -5.10
C ASP A 132 -7.38 -20.99 -4.28
N ALA A 133 -8.42 -21.83 -4.36
CA ALA A 133 -9.62 -21.68 -3.56
C ALA A 133 -9.31 -21.82 -2.06
N LEU A 134 -8.47 -22.78 -1.70
CA LEU A 134 -8.06 -23.00 -0.31
C LEU A 134 -7.27 -21.82 0.25
N ARG A 135 -6.33 -21.27 -0.51
CA ARG A 135 -5.55 -20.10 -0.13
C ARG A 135 -6.44 -18.87 0.09
N GLU A 136 -7.33 -18.57 -0.85
CA GLU A 136 -8.24 -17.42 -0.75
C GLU A 136 -9.19 -17.56 0.46
N TYR A 137 -9.67 -18.77 0.73
CA TYR A 137 -10.49 -19.06 1.90
C TYR A 137 -9.75 -18.77 3.22
N ILE A 138 -8.51 -19.26 3.35
CA ILE A 138 -7.67 -19.01 4.52
C ILE A 138 -7.45 -17.50 4.72
N LEU A 139 -7.18 -16.76 3.64
CA LEU A 139 -7.00 -15.30 3.70
C LEU A 139 -8.24 -14.59 4.23
N VAL A 140 -9.43 -15.03 3.82
CA VAL A 140 -10.69 -14.45 4.28
C VAL A 140 -10.96 -14.78 5.76
N LEU A 141 -10.74 -16.03 6.17
CA LEU A 141 -10.88 -16.44 7.58
C LEU A 141 -10.00 -15.62 8.54
N ARG A 142 -8.85 -15.15 8.06
CA ARG A 142 -7.91 -14.30 8.81
C ARG A 142 -8.28 -12.81 8.79
N SER A 143 -9.14 -12.40 7.86
CA SER A 143 -9.41 -10.97 7.60
C SER A 143 -10.47 -10.36 8.52
N ASP A 144 -11.21 -11.19 9.24
CA ASP A 144 -12.31 -10.76 10.09
C ASP A 144 -12.28 -11.50 11.43
N SER A 145 -12.24 -10.74 12.52
CA SER A 145 -12.21 -11.29 13.87
C SER A 145 -13.50 -12.03 14.26
N GLU A 146 -14.64 -11.66 13.65
CA GLU A 146 -15.92 -12.30 13.92
C GLU A 146 -16.01 -13.72 13.33
N ILE A 147 -15.30 -13.98 12.23
CA ILE A 147 -15.26 -15.27 11.56
C ILE A 147 -13.96 -16.04 11.82
N LEU A 148 -13.07 -15.45 12.60
CA LEU A 148 -11.77 -16.03 12.91
C LEU A 148 -11.93 -17.34 13.67
N ASN A 149 -11.75 -18.45 12.98
CA ASN A 149 -11.72 -19.79 13.56
C ASN A 149 -10.28 -20.33 13.49
N LYS A 150 -9.59 -20.30 14.61
CA LYS A 150 -8.18 -20.67 14.72
C LYS A 150 -7.92 -22.11 14.27
N ASP A 151 -8.73 -23.05 14.78
CA ASP A 151 -8.59 -24.48 14.48
C ASP A 151 -8.83 -24.77 12.99
N LEU A 152 -9.80 -24.09 12.41
CA LEU A 152 -10.12 -24.21 10.99
C LEU A 152 -9.00 -23.67 10.09
N ILE A 153 -8.45 -22.53 10.46
CA ILE A 153 -7.32 -21.93 9.74
C ILE A 153 -6.09 -22.83 9.81
N GLU A 154 -5.74 -23.32 10.99
CA GLU A 154 -4.60 -24.22 11.19
C GLU A 154 -4.78 -25.52 10.39
N LYS A 155 -5.96 -26.12 10.43
CA LYS A 155 -6.31 -27.28 9.61
C LYS A 155 -6.07 -27.04 8.12
N TYR A 156 -6.62 -25.94 7.57
CA TYR A 156 -6.50 -25.67 6.15
C TYR A 156 -5.09 -25.24 5.74
N LEU A 157 -4.37 -24.52 6.59
CA LEU A 157 -2.97 -24.19 6.36
C LEU A 157 -2.10 -25.45 6.32
N SER A 158 -2.33 -26.40 7.22
CA SER A 158 -1.58 -27.66 7.23
C SER A 158 -1.87 -28.49 5.97
N VAL A 159 -3.13 -28.54 5.51
CA VAL A 159 -3.50 -29.18 4.24
C VAL A 159 -2.82 -28.50 3.07
N TYR A 160 -2.85 -27.18 3.02
CA TYR A 160 -2.22 -26.40 1.96
C TYR A 160 -0.71 -26.64 1.90
N PHE A 161 -0.04 -26.57 3.05
CA PHE A 161 1.40 -26.83 3.16
C PHE A 161 1.78 -28.24 2.71
N ASN A 162 1.06 -29.27 3.19
CA ASN A 162 1.34 -30.66 2.84
C ASN A 162 1.15 -30.97 1.36
N LYS A 163 0.23 -30.25 0.70
CA LYS A 163 -0.05 -30.47 -0.73
C LYS A 163 0.88 -29.67 -1.64
N THR A 164 1.27 -28.46 -1.26
CA THR A 164 2.06 -27.56 -2.13
C THR A 164 3.54 -27.66 -1.85
N ASN A 165 3.94 -28.05 -0.64
CA ASN A 165 5.30 -27.94 -0.11
C ASN A 165 5.91 -26.55 -0.36
N ASP A 166 5.07 -25.51 -0.33
CA ASP A 166 5.43 -24.13 -0.63
C ASP A 166 6.03 -23.49 0.63
N PRO A 167 7.29 -22.99 0.58
CA PRO A 167 7.90 -22.28 1.71
C PRO A 167 7.09 -21.08 2.20
N LYS A 168 6.32 -20.45 1.30
CA LYS A 168 5.44 -19.34 1.66
C LYS A 168 4.28 -19.81 2.54
N ALA A 169 3.71 -20.98 2.25
CA ALA A 169 2.67 -21.57 3.09
C ALA A 169 3.18 -21.85 4.50
N LEU A 170 4.44 -22.28 4.64
CA LEU A 170 5.08 -22.46 5.95
C LEU A 170 5.24 -21.12 6.68
N LEU A 171 5.68 -20.07 6.00
CA LEU A 171 5.79 -18.73 6.59
C LEU A 171 4.43 -18.19 7.04
N ASP A 172 3.39 -18.41 6.24
CA ASP A 172 2.02 -18.02 6.58
C ASP A 172 1.52 -18.79 7.82
N LEU A 173 1.84 -20.07 7.93
CA LEU A 173 1.51 -20.92 9.09
C LEU A 173 2.23 -20.45 10.35
N LEU A 174 3.53 -20.17 10.25
CA LEU A 174 4.33 -19.62 11.35
C LEU A 174 3.82 -18.25 11.80
N SER A 175 3.59 -17.34 10.85
CA SER A 175 3.07 -15.99 11.15
C SER A 175 1.71 -16.06 11.85
N PHE A 176 0.88 -17.00 11.47
CA PHE A 176 -0.42 -17.21 12.08
C PHE A 176 -0.31 -17.79 13.49
N SER A 177 0.59 -18.73 13.73
CA SER A 177 0.82 -19.28 15.07
C SER A 177 1.32 -18.22 16.05
N PHE A 178 2.19 -17.30 15.61
CA PHE A 178 2.62 -16.14 16.41
C PHE A 178 1.43 -15.19 16.70
N TYR A 179 0.62 -14.87 15.70
CA TYR A 179 -0.57 -14.03 15.89
C TYR A 179 -1.56 -14.61 16.92
N ILE A 180 -1.76 -15.92 16.91
CA ILE A 180 -2.62 -16.60 17.89
C ILE A 180 -2.03 -16.49 19.30
N ASN A 181 -0.71 -16.72 19.43
CA ASN A 181 -0.04 -16.74 20.73
C ASN A 181 -0.01 -15.35 21.37
N ASP A 182 0.27 -14.32 20.61
CA ASP A 182 0.25 -12.92 21.08
C ASP A 182 -1.14 -12.50 21.58
N ASN A 183 -2.21 -12.90 20.88
CA ASN A 183 -3.58 -12.59 21.31
C ASN A 183 -4.07 -13.46 22.49
N ALA A 184 -3.48 -14.62 22.72
CA ALA A 184 -3.78 -15.43 23.91
C ALA A 184 -3.13 -14.87 25.19
N LEU A 185 -2.02 -14.12 25.05
CA LEU A 185 -1.35 -13.45 26.17
C LEU A 185 -1.97 -12.09 26.54
N ALA A 186 -2.83 -11.54 25.68
CA ALA A 186 -3.51 -10.25 25.87
C ALA A 186 -4.91 -10.36 26.50
N GLN A 187 -5.39 -11.56 26.78
CA GLN A 187 -6.64 -11.87 27.50
C GLN A 187 -6.33 -12.37 28.92
#